data_097583114b64739ba51fb53d0754464e
#
_entry.id   097583114b64739ba51fb53d0754464e
#
_cell.length_a   1.000
_cell.length_b   1.000
_cell.length_c   1.000
_cell.angle_alpha   90.00
_cell.angle_beta   90.00
_cell.angle_gamma   90.00
#
_symmetry.space_group_name_H-M   'P 1'
#
loop_
_entity.id
_entity.type
_entity.pdbx_description
1 polymer ?
#
loop_
_entity_poly.entity_id
_entity_poly.type
_entity_poly.pdbx_seq_one_letter_code
_entity_poly.pdbx_strand_id
1 'polypeptide(L)'
;METKETLVVMDTTLGKIKFKLYNDTPQHRDNFIKLAKAGQYDGLLFHRVIKDFMVQGGDVTSKDAPMNKQLGAGDLGYTIPAEFNYPQYFHKKGALCAARTGDEVNPEKASSASQFYIVTGKKYSEAELGQMEKQMEGRLKQAIFNRLQTENKSKIMELYRSGNKEELAVLRDTLIGKTELEAEKRKDETKMPSELRETYKTISLPAILSAQSFCCSPYAA
;
A
#
# COMPACT_ATOMS: atom_id res chain seq x y z
N MET A 1 22.22 -24.29 9.08
CA MET A 1 22.57 -24.13 7.64
C MET A 1 21.74 -22.99 7.11
N GLU A 2 22.36 -21.87 6.75
CA GLU A 2 21.66 -20.80 6.03
C GLU A 2 21.21 -21.36 4.68
N THR A 3 19.91 -21.47 4.48
CA THR A 3 19.36 -21.86 3.19
C THR A 3 19.61 -20.73 2.19
N LYS A 4 20.34 -21.04 1.12
CA LYS A 4 20.68 -20.07 0.09
C LYS A 4 19.41 -19.45 -0.49
N GLU A 5 19.32 -18.12 -0.49
CA GLU A 5 18.21 -17.40 -1.12
C GLU A 5 18.08 -17.71 -2.61
N THR A 6 16.86 -17.82 -3.10
CA THR A 6 16.60 -18.10 -4.51
C THR A 6 16.82 -16.84 -5.35
N LEU A 7 17.70 -16.92 -6.33
CA LEU A 7 17.92 -15.87 -7.32
C LEU A 7 16.97 -16.07 -8.50
N VAL A 8 16.25 -15.00 -8.86
CA VAL A 8 15.40 -14.94 -10.06
C VAL A 8 15.97 -13.92 -11.04
N VAL A 9 15.94 -14.26 -12.32
CA VAL A 9 16.31 -13.35 -13.41
C VAL A 9 15.08 -13.14 -14.28
N MET A 10 14.59 -11.91 -14.34
CA MET A 10 13.54 -11.48 -15.25
C MET A 10 14.20 -10.87 -16.49
N ASP A 11 13.95 -11.47 -17.63
CA ASP A 11 14.41 -10.93 -18.93
C ASP A 11 13.29 -10.04 -19.49
N THR A 12 13.63 -8.80 -19.79
CA THR A 12 12.67 -7.81 -20.32
C THR A 12 13.18 -7.24 -21.64
N THR A 13 12.30 -6.59 -22.38
CA THR A 13 12.68 -5.88 -23.62
C THR A 13 13.72 -4.77 -23.41
N LEU A 14 13.89 -4.30 -22.18
CA LEU A 14 14.85 -3.25 -21.81
C LEU A 14 16.09 -3.77 -21.05
N GLY A 15 16.18 -5.09 -20.86
CA GLY A 15 17.31 -5.71 -20.17
C GLY A 15 16.90 -6.64 -19.03
N LYS A 16 17.90 -7.15 -18.32
CA LYS A 16 17.71 -8.15 -17.27
C LYS A 16 17.62 -7.51 -15.89
N ILE A 17 16.62 -7.91 -15.13
CA ILE A 17 16.45 -7.55 -13.73
C ILE A 17 16.72 -8.80 -12.89
N LYS A 18 17.56 -8.68 -11.85
CA LYS A 18 17.89 -9.77 -10.93
C LYS A 18 17.35 -9.46 -9.56
N PHE A 19 16.67 -10.39 -8.94
CA PHE A 19 16.23 -10.28 -7.54
C PHE A 19 16.44 -11.58 -6.78
N LYS A 20 16.53 -11.44 -5.47
CA LYS A 20 16.53 -12.53 -4.53
C LYS A 20 15.17 -12.63 -3.89
N LEU A 21 14.69 -13.85 -3.68
CA LEU A 21 13.48 -14.13 -2.94
C LEU A 21 13.86 -14.49 -1.50
N TYR A 22 13.22 -13.85 -0.53
CA TYR A 22 13.45 -14.12 0.89
C TYR A 22 12.93 -15.51 1.30
N ASN A 23 13.63 -16.14 2.23
CA ASN A 23 13.23 -17.44 2.76
C ASN A 23 12.15 -17.35 3.84
N ASP A 24 12.05 -16.19 4.51
CA ASP A 24 11.13 -15.94 5.63
C ASP A 24 9.68 -15.71 5.20
N THR A 25 9.43 -15.75 3.89
CA THR A 25 8.10 -15.58 3.30
C THR A 25 7.86 -16.70 2.29
N PRO A 26 7.79 -17.93 2.81
CA PRO A 26 7.81 -19.13 1.97
C PRO A 26 6.62 -19.24 1.02
N GLN A 27 5.42 -18.79 1.43
CA GLN A 27 4.23 -18.91 0.58
C GLN A 27 4.35 -18.05 -0.68
N HIS A 28 4.74 -16.78 -0.54
CA HIS A 28 4.97 -15.88 -1.67
C HIS A 28 6.14 -16.37 -2.53
N ARG A 29 7.28 -16.72 -1.90
CA ARG A 29 8.46 -17.23 -2.60
C ARG A 29 8.12 -18.44 -3.46
N ASP A 30 7.51 -19.46 -2.86
CA ASP A 30 7.26 -20.74 -3.52
C ASP A 30 6.21 -20.59 -4.61
N ASN A 31 5.19 -19.76 -4.39
CA ASN A 31 4.20 -19.41 -5.40
C ASN A 31 4.84 -18.68 -6.59
N PHE A 32 5.69 -17.66 -6.34
CA PHE A 32 6.38 -16.95 -7.41
C PHE A 32 7.26 -17.90 -8.24
N ILE A 33 8.03 -18.76 -7.58
CA ILE A 33 8.88 -19.77 -8.26
C ILE A 33 8.02 -20.73 -9.09
N LYS A 34 6.90 -21.20 -8.55
CA LYS A 34 5.95 -22.08 -9.25
C LYS A 34 5.45 -21.42 -10.53
N LEU A 35 5.00 -20.16 -10.45
CA LEU A 35 4.47 -19.43 -11.60
C LEU A 35 5.56 -19.14 -12.64
N ALA A 36 6.76 -18.76 -12.19
CA ALA A 36 7.90 -18.54 -13.09
C ALA A 36 8.30 -19.82 -13.84
N LYS A 37 8.39 -20.97 -13.14
CA LYS A 37 8.69 -22.25 -13.77
C LYS A 37 7.60 -22.72 -14.74
N ALA A 38 6.36 -22.34 -14.50
CA ALA A 38 5.24 -22.63 -15.38
C ALA A 38 5.12 -21.66 -16.58
N GLY A 39 6.04 -20.71 -16.74
CA GLY A 39 6.01 -19.70 -17.81
C GLY A 39 4.83 -18.71 -17.71
N GLN A 40 4.21 -18.60 -16.54
CA GLN A 40 3.03 -17.73 -16.36
C GLN A 40 3.36 -16.24 -16.49
N TYR A 41 4.62 -15.86 -16.34
CA TYR A 41 5.09 -14.48 -16.49
C TYR A 41 5.57 -14.15 -17.90
N ASP A 42 5.69 -15.15 -18.78
CA ASP A 42 6.27 -14.95 -20.11
C ASP A 42 5.32 -14.17 -21.02
N GLY A 43 5.84 -13.08 -21.57
CA GLY A 43 5.08 -12.18 -22.46
C GLY A 43 4.11 -11.23 -21.74
N LEU A 44 4.11 -11.19 -20.41
CA LEU A 44 3.30 -10.22 -19.66
C LEU A 44 3.86 -8.80 -19.74
N LEU A 45 2.98 -7.83 -19.58
CA LEU A 45 3.34 -6.42 -19.61
C LEU A 45 3.51 -5.85 -18.20
N PHE A 46 4.41 -4.87 -18.05
CA PHE A 46 4.32 -3.89 -16.97
C PHE A 46 3.17 -2.93 -17.29
N HIS A 47 2.00 -3.25 -16.81
CA HIS A 47 0.75 -2.57 -17.18
C HIS A 47 0.50 -1.26 -16.40
N ARG A 48 1.26 -1.00 -15.34
CA ARG A 48 1.13 0.22 -14.54
C ARG A 48 2.50 0.73 -14.12
N VAL A 49 2.81 1.96 -14.51
CA VAL A 49 4.06 2.64 -14.19
C VAL A 49 3.75 4.00 -13.58
N ILE A 50 4.21 4.22 -12.35
CA ILE A 50 4.06 5.49 -11.65
C ILE A 50 5.45 5.99 -11.29
N LYS A 51 5.80 7.17 -11.80
CA LYS A 51 7.09 7.83 -11.53
C LYS A 51 7.26 8.01 -10.02
N ASP A 52 8.48 7.79 -9.55
CA ASP A 52 8.88 7.94 -8.14
C ASP A 52 8.09 7.04 -7.16
N PHE A 53 7.40 6.03 -7.67
CA PHE A 53 6.62 5.10 -6.85
C PHE A 53 6.95 3.64 -7.20
N MET A 54 6.45 3.11 -8.34
CA MET A 54 6.64 1.70 -8.68
C MET A 54 6.34 1.40 -10.16
N VAL A 55 6.78 0.22 -10.60
CA VAL A 55 6.32 -0.44 -11.83
C VAL A 55 5.63 -1.74 -11.47
N GLN A 56 4.43 -2.00 -12.01
CA GLN A 56 3.59 -3.16 -11.68
C GLN A 56 3.37 -4.05 -12.90
N GLY A 57 3.53 -5.35 -12.68
CA GLY A 57 3.32 -6.41 -13.67
C GLY A 57 2.58 -7.60 -13.08
N GLY A 58 2.56 -8.71 -13.82
CA GLY A 58 1.98 -9.98 -13.35
C GLY A 58 0.47 -10.12 -13.56
N ASP A 59 -0.18 -9.18 -14.28
CA ASP A 59 -1.54 -9.36 -14.75
C ASP A 59 -1.55 -10.39 -15.87
N VAL A 60 -2.09 -11.58 -15.62
CA VAL A 60 -2.12 -12.69 -16.59
C VAL A 60 -2.93 -12.38 -17.85
N THR A 61 -3.81 -11.40 -17.80
CA THR A 61 -4.58 -10.94 -18.95
C THR A 61 -3.85 -9.92 -19.82
N SER A 62 -2.64 -9.52 -19.41
CA SER A 62 -1.81 -8.54 -20.14
C SER A 62 -1.06 -9.16 -21.32
N LYS A 63 -0.98 -10.49 -21.40
CA LYS A 63 -0.33 -11.15 -22.53
C LYS A 63 -1.07 -10.86 -23.83
N ASP A 64 -0.32 -10.38 -24.81
CA ASP A 64 -0.86 -10.01 -26.14
C ASP A 64 -2.07 -9.06 -26.08
N ALA A 65 -2.19 -8.28 -25.01
CA ALA A 65 -3.33 -7.40 -24.79
C ALA A 65 -3.33 -6.23 -25.81
N PRO A 66 -4.48 -5.92 -26.44
CA PRO A 66 -4.58 -4.76 -27.32
C PRO A 66 -4.44 -3.46 -26.52
N MET A 67 -3.97 -2.40 -27.20
CA MET A 67 -3.61 -1.10 -26.58
C MET A 67 -4.74 -0.45 -25.75
N ASN A 68 -5.99 -0.73 -26.08
CA ASN A 68 -7.16 -0.16 -25.40
C ASN A 68 -7.73 -1.03 -24.28
N LYS A 69 -7.12 -2.20 -23.99
CA LYS A 69 -7.59 -3.07 -22.92
C LYS A 69 -7.21 -2.49 -21.56
N GLN A 70 -8.18 -2.36 -20.68
CA GLN A 70 -7.93 -2.03 -19.28
C GLN A 70 -7.29 -3.25 -18.59
N LEU A 71 -6.13 -3.05 -17.98
CA LEU A 71 -5.34 -4.06 -17.28
C LEU A 71 -5.30 -3.77 -15.78
N GLY A 72 -4.84 -4.74 -15.00
CA GLY A 72 -4.67 -4.64 -13.56
C GLY A 72 -5.71 -5.40 -12.73
N ALA A 73 -6.74 -5.97 -13.38
CA ALA A 73 -7.77 -6.77 -12.72
C ALA A 73 -7.61 -8.29 -12.94
N GLY A 74 -6.68 -8.72 -13.80
CA GLY A 74 -6.45 -10.14 -14.07
C GLY A 74 -5.74 -10.82 -12.91
N ASP A 75 -6.24 -11.99 -12.50
CA ASP A 75 -5.63 -12.86 -11.50
C ASP A 75 -5.76 -14.35 -11.88
N LEU A 76 -5.24 -15.23 -11.01
CA LEU A 76 -5.29 -16.69 -11.20
C LEU A 76 -6.43 -17.36 -10.40
N GLY A 77 -7.36 -16.60 -9.82
CA GLY A 77 -8.50 -17.11 -9.06
C GLY A 77 -8.16 -17.57 -7.64
N TYR A 78 -6.97 -17.23 -7.12
CA TYR A 78 -6.59 -17.45 -5.73
C TYR A 78 -5.70 -16.33 -5.21
N THR A 79 -5.59 -16.22 -3.88
CA THR A 79 -4.77 -15.22 -3.19
C THR A 79 -3.73 -15.91 -2.30
N ILE A 80 -2.70 -15.19 -1.94
CA ILE A 80 -1.67 -15.64 -0.99
C ILE A 80 -1.90 -14.92 0.35
N PRO A 81 -2.00 -15.65 1.46
CA PRO A 81 -2.09 -15.04 2.80
C PRO A 81 -0.94 -14.08 3.06
N ALA A 82 -1.20 -13.05 3.86
CA ALA A 82 -0.20 -12.04 4.18
C ALA A 82 0.99 -12.63 4.94
N GLU A 83 2.21 -12.29 4.52
CA GLU A 83 3.47 -12.64 5.20
C GLU A 83 4.27 -11.36 5.42
N PHE A 84 3.98 -10.62 6.51
CA PHE A 84 4.61 -9.34 6.79
C PHE A 84 5.74 -9.47 7.80
N ASN A 85 6.94 -9.01 7.44
CA ASN A 85 8.15 -9.03 8.28
C ASN A 85 8.73 -7.61 8.45
N TYR A 86 7.90 -6.69 8.95
CA TYR A 86 8.35 -5.35 9.31
C TYR A 86 9.01 -5.37 10.71
N PRO A 87 10.09 -4.63 10.97
CA PRO A 87 10.76 -3.66 10.09
C PRO A 87 11.86 -4.26 9.18
N GLN A 88 12.08 -5.56 9.20
CA GLN A 88 13.15 -6.20 8.45
C GLN A 88 13.01 -6.00 6.94
N TYR A 89 11.78 -6.14 6.42
CA TYR A 89 11.46 -5.92 5.02
C TYR A 89 10.51 -4.74 4.86
N PHE A 90 10.87 -3.78 4.02
CA PHE A 90 10.05 -2.61 3.72
C PHE A 90 10.23 -2.17 2.26
N HIS A 91 9.39 -1.28 1.78
CA HIS A 91 9.32 -0.83 0.39
C HIS A 91 10.49 0.08 -0.01
N LYS A 92 11.73 -0.38 0.10
CA LYS A 92 12.89 0.34 -0.44
C LYS A 92 12.99 0.19 -1.95
N LYS A 93 13.70 1.12 -2.61
CA LYS A 93 13.98 1.02 -4.05
C LYS A 93 14.56 -0.33 -4.40
N GLY A 94 14.01 -0.94 -5.45
CA GLY A 94 14.37 -2.28 -5.90
C GLY A 94 13.61 -3.41 -5.21
N ALA A 95 12.84 -3.16 -4.14
CA ALA A 95 12.01 -4.20 -3.54
C ALA A 95 10.96 -4.70 -4.54
N LEU A 96 10.90 -6.01 -4.71
CA LEU A 96 9.82 -6.71 -5.41
C LEU A 96 8.74 -7.03 -4.38
N CYS A 97 7.52 -6.58 -4.59
CA CYS A 97 6.42 -6.70 -3.65
C CYS A 97 5.20 -7.33 -4.31
N ALA A 98 4.46 -8.20 -3.62
CA ALA A 98 3.19 -8.71 -4.12
C ALA A 98 2.12 -7.60 -4.08
N ALA A 99 1.34 -7.50 -5.14
CA ALA A 99 0.24 -6.54 -5.21
C ALA A 99 -0.99 -7.05 -4.44
N ARG A 100 -1.77 -6.15 -3.86
CA ARG A 100 -3.03 -6.45 -3.20
C ARG A 100 -4.04 -5.31 -3.35
N THR A 101 -5.30 -5.61 -3.17
CA THR A 101 -6.37 -4.61 -3.07
C THR A 101 -6.33 -3.92 -1.71
N GLY A 102 -7.01 -2.76 -1.60
CA GLY A 102 -7.06 -1.96 -0.37
C GLY A 102 -7.78 -2.67 0.78
N ASP A 103 -7.47 -2.27 2.01
CA ASP A 103 -7.97 -2.90 3.25
C ASP A 103 -9.50 -2.87 3.37
N GLU A 104 -10.16 -1.91 2.70
CA GLU A 104 -11.64 -1.78 2.69
C GLU A 104 -12.34 -2.98 2.03
N VAL A 105 -11.70 -3.58 1.01
CA VAL A 105 -12.22 -4.74 0.27
C VAL A 105 -11.46 -6.02 0.55
N ASN A 106 -10.33 -5.92 1.25
CA ASN A 106 -9.42 -7.02 1.57
C ASN A 106 -8.86 -6.87 2.99
N PRO A 107 -9.69 -7.00 4.03
CA PRO A 107 -9.27 -6.83 5.42
C PRO A 107 -8.21 -7.85 5.86
N GLU A 108 -8.17 -9.02 5.24
CA GLU A 108 -7.17 -10.06 5.50
C GLU A 108 -5.80 -9.74 4.86
N LYS A 109 -5.73 -8.70 4.03
CA LYS A 109 -4.52 -8.23 3.35
C LYS A 109 -3.85 -9.29 2.48
N ALA A 110 -4.61 -10.25 1.98
CA ALA A 110 -4.12 -11.28 1.08
C ALA A 110 -3.63 -10.67 -0.24
N SER A 111 -2.55 -11.22 -0.78
CA SER A 111 -1.95 -10.73 -2.04
C SER A 111 -2.55 -11.43 -3.25
N SER A 112 -2.54 -10.76 -4.40
CA SER A 112 -2.75 -11.42 -5.69
C SER A 112 -1.75 -12.56 -5.87
N ALA A 113 -2.18 -13.65 -6.49
CA ALA A 113 -1.32 -14.79 -6.77
C ALA A 113 -0.20 -14.48 -7.76
N SER A 114 -0.43 -13.57 -8.71
CA SER A 114 0.51 -13.30 -9.80
C SER A 114 0.99 -11.86 -9.87
N GLN A 115 0.18 -10.89 -9.46
CA GLN A 115 0.56 -9.49 -9.62
C GLN A 115 1.59 -9.05 -8.58
N PHE A 116 2.60 -8.34 -9.06
CA PHE A 116 3.68 -7.79 -8.26
C PHE A 116 4.03 -6.38 -8.72
N TYR A 117 4.75 -5.65 -7.89
CA TYR A 117 5.35 -4.37 -8.28
C TYR A 117 6.79 -4.26 -7.80
N ILE A 118 7.60 -3.52 -8.55
CA ILE A 118 8.98 -3.18 -8.20
C ILE A 118 8.99 -1.73 -7.78
N VAL A 119 9.50 -1.47 -6.58
CA VAL A 119 9.59 -0.11 -6.02
C VAL A 119 10.67 0.67 -6.75
N THR A 120 10.31 1.81 -7.32
CA THR A 120 11.27 2.79 -7.85
C THR A 120 11.58 3.88 -6.83
N GLY A 121 10.54 4.42 -6.18
CA GLY A 121 10.66 5.40 -5.10
C GLY A 121 11.52 6.63 -5.45
N LYS A 122 11.60 7.56 -4.50
CA LYS A 122 12.55 8.68 -4.51
C LYS A 122 13.07 8.95 -3.11
N LYS A 123 14.12 9.74 -2.99
CA LYS A 123 14.52 10.35 -1.71
C LYS A 123 13.64 11.55 -1.42
N TYR A 124 13.36 11.78 -0.16
CA TYR A 124 12.50 12.87 0.29
C TYR A 124 13.30 13.92 1.04
N SER A 125 12.98 15.19 0.80
CA SER A 125 13.46 16.30 1.58
C SER A 125 12.70 16.40 2.92
N GLU A 126 13.27 17.11 3.89
CA GLU A 126 12.64 17.36 5.18
C GLU A 126 11.27 18.03 5.04
N ALA A 127 11.14 18.98 4.09
CA ALA A 127 9.88 19.67 3.81
C ALA A 127 8.81 18.70 3.27
N GLU A 128 9.18 17.78 2.37
CA GLU A 128 8.25 16.77 1.84
C GLU A 128 7.80 15.77 2.91
N LEU A 129 8.71 15.36 3.82
CA LEU A 129 8.37 14.51 4.96
C LEU A 129 7.40 15.22 5.92
N GLY A 130 7.61 16.51 6.19
CA GLY A 130 6.68 17.31 6.98
C GLY A 130 5.30 17.46 6.31
N GLN A 131 5.23 17.53 4.97
CA GLN A 131 3.95 17.51 4.26
C GLN A 131 3.24 16.15 4.37
N MET A 132 4.00 15.05 4.32
CA MET A 132 3.44 13.71 4.52
C MET A 132 2.81 13.56 5.91
N GLU A 133 3.48 14.03 6.96
CA GLU A 133 2.95 14.01 8.33
C GLU A 133 1.65 14.82 8.44
N LYS A 134 1.60 16.02 7.84
CA LYS A 134 0.36 16.82 7.78
C LYS A 134 -0.78 16.10 7.04
N GLN A 135 -0.46 15.37 5.96
CA GLN A 135 -1.47 14.58 5.25
C GLN A 135 -1.97 13.40 6.11
N MET A 136 -1.07 12.75 6.87
CA MET A 136 -1.45 11.68 7.80
C MET A 136 -2.35 12.22 8.92
N GLU A 137 -2.02 13.39 9.49
CA GLU A 137 -2.86 14.06 10.47
C GLU A 137 -4.25 14.39 9.91
N GLY A 138 -4.32 14.95 8.69
CA GLY A 138 -5.59 15.22 8.03
C GLY A 138 -6.46 13.97 7.83
N ARG A 139 -5.84 12.84 7.47
CA ARG A 139 -6.54 11.55 7.33
C ARG A 139 -7.02 11.01 8.68
N LEU A 140 -6.20 11.12 9.72
CA LEU A 140 -6.61 10.73 11.08
C LEU A 140 -7.83 11.53 11.51
N LYS A 141 -7.82 12.87 11.35
CA LYS A 141 -8.95 13.74 11.65
C LYS A 141 -10.19 13.35 10.86
N GLN A 142 -10.05 13.09 9.56
CA GLN A 142 -11.16 12.65 8.72
C GLN A 142 -11.75 11.31 9.18
N ALA A 143 -10.91 10.34 9.52
CA ALA A 143 -11.34 9.04 10.02
C ALA A 143 -12.11 9.15 11.35
N ILE A 144 -11.60 9.96 12.29
CA ILE A 144 -12.28 10.25 13.56
C ILE A 144 -13.64 10.91 13.30
N PHE A 145 -13.67 11.93 12.44
CA PHE A 145 -14.90 12.65 12.14
C PHE A 145 -15.96 11.74 11.50
N ASN A 146 -15.58 10.92 10.54
CA ASN A 146 -16.48 9.96 9.88
C ASN A 146 -17.04 8.95 10.89
N ARG A 147 -16.22 8.44 11.82
CA ARG A 147 -16.66 7.57 12.90
C ARG A 147 -17.69 8.29 13.80
N LEU A 148 -17.37 9.49 14.27
CA LEU A 148 -18.26 10.28 15.11
C LEU A 148 -19.59 10.62 14.40
N GLN A 149 -19.56 10.91 13.10
CA GLN A 149 -20.77 11.08 12.30
C GLN A 149 -21.60 9.80 12.25
N THR A 150 -20.97 8.65 12.07
CA THR A 150 -21.66 7.35 12.04
C THR A 150 -22.30 7.04 13.39
N GLU A 151 -21.60 7.26 14.49
CA GLU A 151 -22.15 7.10 15.86
C GLU A 151 -23.33 8.02 16.15
N ASN A 152 -23.37 9.21 15.54
CA ASN A 152 -24.44 10.20 15.73
C ASN A 152 -25.46 10.21 14.57
N LYS A 153 -25.44 9.23 13.68
CA LYS A 153 -26.28 9.19 12.47
C LYS A 153 -27.76 9.37 12.75
N SER A 154 -28.29 8.71 13.78
CA SER A 154 -29.73 8.80 14.14
C SER A 154 -30.11 10.22 14.52
N LYS A 155 -29.32 10.88 15.35
CA LYS A 155 -29.55 12.27 15.78
C LYS A 155 -29.42 13.26 14.62
N ILE A 156 -28.42 13.07 13.76
CA ILE A 156 -28.26 13.88 12.56
C ILE A 156 -29.48 13.77 11.65
N MET A 157 -30.01 12.56 11.44
CA MET A 157 -31.16 12.32 10.59
C MET A 157 -32.47 12.90 11.21
N GLU A 158 -32.62 12.84 12.53
CA GLU A 158 -33.74 13.43 13.24
C GLU A 158 -33.77 14.96 13.07
N LEU A 159 -32.63 15.62 13.30
CA LEU A 159 -32.48 17.06 13.14
C LEU A 159 -32.68 17.51 11.68
N TYR A 160 -32.27 16.70 10.72
CA TYR A 160 -32.52 16.95 9.31
C TYR A 160 -34.03 16.89 8.99
N ARG A 161 -34.75 15.89 9.52
CA ARG A 161 -36.21 15.72 9.30
C ARG A 161 -37.03 16.80 9.98
N SER A 162 -36.62 17.26 11.18
CA SER A 162 -37.29 18.34 11.91
C SER A 162 -36.99 19.72 11.35
N GLY A 163 -36.01 19.85 10.42
CA GLY A 163 -35.58 21.13 9.86
C GLY A 163 -34.84 22.03 10.86
N ASN A 164 -34.38 21.49 11.99
CA ASN A 164 -33.69 22.24 13.05
C ASN A 164 -32.22 22.50 12.67
N LYS A 165 -32.02 23.54 11.87
CA LYS A 165 -30.71 23.93 11.37
C LYS A 165 -29.75 24.42 12.46
N GLU A 166 -30.26 25.05 13.51
CA GLU A 166 -29.45 25.58 14.60
C GLU A 166 -28.81 24.44 15.41
N GLU A 167 -29.62 23.48 15.86
CA GLU A 167 -29.09 22.31 16.58
C GLU A 167 -28.18 21.43 15.71
N LEU A 168 -28.47 21.35 14.41
CA LEU A 168 -27.60 20.63 13.49
C LEU A 168 -26.20 21.28 13.40
N ALA A 169 -26.15 22.63 13.37
CA ALA A 169 -24.91 23.37 13.40
C ALA A 169 -24.14 23.16 14.72
N VAL A 170 -24.82 23.25 15.85
CA VAL A 170 -24.24 23.00 17.19
C VAL A 170 -23.70 21.56 17.30
N LEU A 171 -24.45 20.60 16.80
CA LEU A 171 -23.98 19.19 16.78
C LEU A 171 -22.71 19.05 15.91
N ARG A 172 -22.69 19.63 14.72
CA ARG A 172 -21.53 19.63 13.83
C ARG A 172 -20.29 20.23 14.52
N ASP A 173 -20.42 21.38 15.13
CA ASP A 173 -19.32 22.05 15.83
C ASP A 173 -18.82 21.21 17.02
N THR A 174 -19.74 20.56 17.72
CA THR A 174 -19.41 19.61 18.79
C THR A 174 -18.61 18.42 18.26
N LEU A 175 -18.99 17.85 17.10
CA LEU A 175 -18.24 16.74 16.48
C LEU A 175 -16.86 17.19 15.99
N ILE A 176 -16.73 18.41 15.46
CA ILE A 176 -15.45 18.98 15.06
C ILE A 176 -14.56 19.14 16.29
N GLY A 177 -15.05 19.72 17.38
CA GLY A 177 -14.29 19.89 18.63
C GLY A 177 -13.81 18.54 19.20
N LYS A 178 -14.67 17.53 19.21
CA LYS A 178 -14.28 16.17 19.63
C LYS A 178 -13.22 15.57 18.72
N THR A 179 -13.32 15.82 17.42
CA THR A 179 -12.33 15.36 16.43
C THR A 179 -10.95 15.95 16.70
N GLU A 180 -10.87 17.27 16.95
CA GLU A 180 -9.60 17.93 17.23
C GLU A 180 -8.98 17.42 18.53
N LEU A 181 -9.78 17.25 19.59
CA LEU A 181 -9.31 16.73 20.88
C LEU A 181 -8.77 15.30 20.78
N GLU A 182 -9.48 14.44 20.04
CA GLU A 182 -9.03 13.06 19.85
C GLU A 182 -7.80 12.99 18.95
N ALA A 183 -7.76 13.76 17.87
CA ALA A 183 -6.62 13.83 16.97
C ALA A 183 -5.35 14.33 17.69
N GLU A 184 -5.46 15.32 18.57
CA GLU A 184 -4.31 15.81 19.35
C GLU A 184 -3.78 14.73 20.31
N LYS A 185 -4.65 13.93 20.96
CA LYS A 185 -4.24 12.79 21.80
C LYS A 185 -3.50 11.71 21.02
N ARG A 186 -3.80 11.57 19.74
CA ARG A 186 -3.24 10.54 18.84
C ARG A 186 -2.19 11.10 17.87
N LYS A 187 -1.73 12.31 18.09
CA LYS A 187 -0.81 13.03 17.20
C LYS A 187 0.48 12.26 16.92
N ASP A 188 0.98 11.51 17.90
CA ASP A 188 2.20 10.73 17.74
C ASP A 188 2.03 9.57 16.73
N GLU A 189 0.80 9.11 16.47
CA GLU A 189 0.51 8.11 15.45
C GLU A 189 0.75 8.64 14.02
N THR A 190 0.78 9.96 13.84
CA THR A 190 0.97 10.62 12.55
C THR A 190 2.39 11.11 12.33
N LYS A 191 3.23 11.07 13.37
CA LYS A 191 4.64 11.44 13.27
C LYS A 191 5.49 10.29 12.77
N MET A 192 6.41 10.62 11.92
CA MET A 192 7.39 9.66 11.42
C MET A 192 8.53 9.53 12.44
N PRO A 193 8.84 8.30 12.92
CA PRO A 193 10.01 8.08 13.77
C PRO A 193 11.29 8.64 13.12
N SER A 194 12.20 9.17 13.92
CA SER A 194 13.43 9.80 13.43
C SER A 194 14.28 8.89 12.56
N GLU A 195 14.40 7.62 12.94
CA GLU A 195 15.14 6.61 12.17
C GLU A 195 14.52 6.37 10.78
N LEU A 196 13.20 6.27 10.73
CA LEU A 196 12.47 6.11 9.48
C LEU A 196 12.60 7.38 8.61
N ARG A 197 12.56 8.56 9.24
CA ARG A 197 12.75 9.85 8.58
C ARG A 197 14.11 9.93 7.89
N GLU A 198 15.19 9.52 8.57
CA GLU A 198 16.53 9.43 7.96
C GLU A 198 16.57 8.39 6.83
N THR A 199 15.88 7.29 6.98
CA THR A 199 15.76 6.28 5.91
C THR A 199 15.13 6.86 4.65
N TYR A 200 14.05 7.65 4.78
CA TYR A 200 13.42 8.32 3.63
C TYR A 200 14.30 9.37 2.95
N LYS A 201 15.21 9.99 3.69
CA LYS A 201 16.18 10.96 3.15
C LYS A 201 17.35 10.29 2.43
N THR A 202 17.75 9.12 2.87
CA THR A 202 18.93 8.42 2.37
C THR A 202 18.62 7.36 1.32
N ILE A 203 17.54 6.63 1.48
CA ILE A 203 17.09 5.53 0.61
C ILE A 203 15.87 5.98 -0.18
N SER A 204 15.81 5.65 -1.49
CA SER A 204 14.62 5.92 -2.28
C SER A 204 13.46 5.02 -1.86
N LEU A 205 12.38 5.62 -1.41
CA LEU A 205 11.16 4.96 -0.92
C LEU A 205 9.93 5.53 -1.65
N PRO A 206 8.82 4.78 -1.77
CA PRO A 206 7.56 5.33 -2.23
C PRO A 206 6.95 6.23 -1.15
N ALA A 207 6.10 7.16 -1.55
CA ALA A 207 5.34 7.97 -0.59
C ALA A 207 4.44 7.07 0.26
N ILE A 208 4.61 7.12 1.58
CA ILE A 208 3.68 6.45 2.51
C ILE A 208 2.45 7.32 2.66
N LEU A 209 1.33 6.81 2.22
CA LEU A 209 0.04 7.50 2.32
C LEU A 209 -0.80 7.02 3.51
N SER A 210 -0.36 5.99 4.25
CA SER A 210 -1.01 5.53 5.49
C SER A 210 -0.02 4.76 6.37
N ALA A 211 -0.20 4.79 7.69
CA ALA A 211 0.56 3.97 8.64
C ALA A 211 0.38 2.46 8.40
N GLN A 212 -0.66 2.06 7.68
CA GLN A 212 -0.94 0.67 7.31
C GLN A 212 -0.18 0.20 6.07
N SER A 213 0.52 1.11 5.37
CA SER A 213 1.30 0.78 4.16
C SER A 213 2.68 0.18 4.46
N PHE A 214 3.02 -0.08 5.73
CA PHE A 214 4.27 -0.75 6.12
C PHE A 214 4.27 -2.27 5.90
N CYS A 215 3.30 -2.77 5.19
CA CYS A 215 3.22 -4.19 4.89
C CYS A 215 3.99 -4.49 3.61
N CYS A 216 5.26 -4.80 3.75
CA CYS A 216 6.04 -5.38 2.67
C CYS A 216 5.68 -6.83 2.50
N SER A 217 5.24 -7.15 1.32
CA SER A 217 5.38 -8.49 0.79
C SER A 217 6.83 -8.67 0.31
N PRO A 218 7.39 -9.81 0.32
CA PRO A 218 8.73 -10.21 0.71
C PRO A 218 9.64 -10.57 -0.44
N TYR A 219 10.00 -9.64 -1.29
CA TYR A 219 11.02 -9.87 -2.30
C TYR A 219 12.08 -8.75 -2.21
N ALA A 220 13.37 -9.11 -2.23
CA ALA A 220 14.46 -8.16 -2.28
C ALA A 220 15.06 -8.07 -3.68
N ALA A 221 15.50 -6.90 -4.07
CA ALA A 221 16.34 -6.71 -5.25
C ALA A 221 17.82 -6.83 -4.88
#